data_d8d61d7612ba947456e4b5dfe8b1fb26
#
_entry.id   d8d61d7612ba947456e4b5dfe8b1fb26
#
_cell.length_a   1.000
_cell.length_b   1.000
_cell.length_c   1.000
_cell.angle_alpha   90.00
_cell.angle_beta   90.00
_cell.angle_gamma   90.00
#
_symmetry.space_group_name_H-M   'P 1'
#
loop_
_entity.id
_entity.type
_entity.pdbx_description
1 polymer ?
#
loop_
_entity_poly.entity_id
_entity_poly.type
_entity_poly.pdbx_seq_one_letter_code
_entity_poly.pdbx_strand_id
1 'polypeptide(L)'
;MTLNHTSRATIVGGGFTGLTAAYELASRGIPVTVLEAESEIGGLAAAFDVGGEKLDRFYHHWFTNDLEVMQLINELGLDSRVEINPTNTGVYYANNFFKLSTPWDLLNFTPLGFADRIRLGLLALRARRVDDWMSLESRTAHEWLRQLGGDKVYQVVWQPLLKGKFGPYAEDISAVWFWNKLKLRGGSRGKGGEERLAYFKGGFVALAEKLAERIRELGGRIELNAPVSTIAHREGEWHVTTPRGVVRSERVIATTA
;
A
#
# COMPACT_ATOMS: atom_id res chain seq x y z
N MET A 1 20.95 -22.10 13.69
CA MET A 1 20.68 -23.21 12.77
C MET A 1 21.18 -22.83 11.39
N THR A 2 21.92 -23.69 10.71
CA THR A 2 22.53 -23.38 9.41
C THR A 2 21.48 -23.56 8.29
N LEU A 3 21.39 -22.57 7.37
CA LEU A 3 20.48 -22.61 6.22
C LEU A 3 21.19 -23.20 5.00
N ASN A 4 21.30 -24.51 4.93
CA ASN A 4 21.84 -25.19 3.75
C ASN A 4 20.78 -26.17 3.23
N HIS A 5 19.88 -25.69 2.38
CA HIS A 5 18.83 -26.51 1.76
C HIS A 5 18.50 -26.02 0.36
N THR A 6 17.80 -26.86 -0.40
CA THR A 6 17.29 -26.53 -1.73
C THR A 6 15.79 -26.21 -1.65
N SER A 7 15.37 -25.18 -2.33
CA SER A 7 13.97 -24.78 -2.51
C SER A 7 13.64 -24.62 -3.99
N ARG A 8 12.39 -24.82 -4.40
CA ARG A 8 12.00 -24.52 -5.79
C ARG A 8 11.87 -23.02 -6.01
N ALA A 9 11.39 -22.29 -5.02
CA ALA A 9 11.34 -20.84 -5.07
C ALA A 9 11.83 -20.24 -3.74
N THR A 10 12.73 -19.27 -3.83
CA THR A 10 13.18 -18.48 -2.68
C THR A 10 12.66 -17.06 -2.83
N ILE A 11 12.01 -16.55 -1.81
CA ILE A 11 11.49 -15.18 -1.75
C ILE A 11 12.35 -14.40 -0.76
N VAL A 12 12.84 -13.25 -1.20
CA VAL A 12 13.63 -12.34 -0.36
C VAL A 12 12.72 -11.18 0.06
N GLY A 13 12.44 -11.13 1.36
CA GLY A 13 11.56 -10.17 2.01
C GLY A 13 10.26 -10.80 2.53
N GLY A 14 9.98 -10.62 3.81
CA GLY A 14 8.79 -11.10 4.54
C GLY A 14 7.71 -10.03 4.72
N GLY A 15 7.69 -9.01 3.87
CA GLY A 15 6.58 -8.06 3.76
C GLY A 15 5.38 -8.67 3.03
N PHE A 16 4.27 -7.90 2.89
CA PHE A 16 3.05 -8.41 2.25
C PHE A 16 3.28 -8.94 0.84
N THR A 17 4.08 -8.27 0.02
CA THR A 17 4.40 -8.73 -1.35
C THR A 17 5.05 -10.12 -1.32
N GLY A 18 6.04 -10.32 -0.45
CA GLY A 18 6.73 -11.60 -0.33
C GLY A 18 5.85 -12.71 0.26
N LEU A 19 5.09 -12.39 1.32
CA LEU A 19 4.18 -13.34 1.95
C LEU A 19 3.05 -13.77 1.01
N THR A 20 2.46 -12.84 0.26
CA THR A 20 1.42 -13.17 -0.71
C THR A 20 1.98 -14.03 -1.85
N ALA A 21 3.16 -13.68 -2.39
CA ALA A 21 3.81 -14.51 -3.39
C ALA A 21 4.14 -15.92 -2.86
N ALA A 22 4.59 -16.03 -1.60
CA ALA A 22 4.85 -17.32 -0.96
C ALA A 22 3.57 -18.14 -0.79
N TYR A 23 2.49 -17.52 -0.35
CA TYR A 23 1.18 -18.17 -0.17
C TYR A 23 0.66 -18.69 -1.51
N GLU A 24 0.71 -17.88 -2.57
CA GLU A 24 0.30 -18.28 -3.91
C GLU A 24 1.11 -19.48 -4.46
N LEU A 25 2.42 -19.48 -4.25
CA LEU A 25 3.26 -20.58 -4.67
C LEU A 25 3.00 -21.84 -3.85
N ALA A 26 2.94 -21.72 -2.53
CA ALA A 26 2.67 -22.86 -1.63
C ALA A 26 1.27 -23.47 -1.90
N SER A 27 0.25 -22.65 -2.15
CA SER A 27 -1.10 -23.12 -2.50
C SER A 27 -1.14 -23.93 -3.80
N ARG A 28 -0.17 -23.71 -4.69
CA ARG A 28 0.03 -24.50 -5.92
C ARG A 28 0.96 -25.71 -5.73
N GLY A 29 1.33 -26.02 -4.50
CA GLY A 29 2.22 -27.15 -4.18
C GLY A 29 3.68 -26.90 -4.54
N ILE A 30 4.10 -25.65 -4.74
CA ILE A 30 5.49 -25.30 -5.04
C ILE A 30 6.24 -25.08 -3.73
N PRO A 31 7.31 -25.85 -3.43
CA PRO A 31 8.13 -25.65 -2.25
C PRO A 31 8.77 -24.27 -2.22
N VAL A 32 8.45 -23.50 -1.21
CA VAL A 32 8.89 -22.09 -1.09
C VAL A 32 9.62 -21.85 0.23
N THR A 33 10.65 -20.98 0.18
CA THR A 33 11.32 -20.44 1.35
C THR A 33 11.33 -18.92 1.30
N VAL A 34 10.81 -18.27 2.34
CA VAL A 34 10.91 -16.84 2.54
C VAL A 34 12.10 -16.55 3.44
N LEU A 35 12.95 -15.60 3.03
CA LEU A 35 14.08 -15.12 3.81
C LEU A 35 13.77 -13.67 4.23
N GLU A 36 13.63 -13.43 5.52
CA GLU A 36 13.37 -12.11 6.10
C GLU A 36 14.57 -11.67 6.95
N ALA A 37 15.01 -10.44 6.75
CA ALA A 37 16.16 -9.88 7.46
C ALA A 37 15.86 -9.62 8.94
N GLU A 38 14.64 -9.18 9.22
CA GLU A 38 14.20 -8.81 10.57
C GLU A 38 13.82 -10.04 11.41
N SER A 39 13.62 -9.79 12.70
CA SER A 39 13.13 -10.80 13.66
C SER A 39 11.63 -11.09 13.54
N GLU A 40 10.91 -10.32 12.73
CA GLU A 40 9.47 -10.42 12.53
C GLU A 40 9.09 -10.18 11.06
N ILE A 41 7.91 -10.66 10.68
CA ILE A 41 7.34 -10.46 9.34
C ILE A 41 6.50 -9.17 9.29
N GLY A 42 6.08 -8.79 8.07
CA GLY A 42 5.16 -7.68 7.84
C GLY A 42 5.79 -6.49 7.12
N GLY A 43 7.11 -6.34 7.19
CA GLY A 43 7.82 -5.24 6.54
C GLY A 43 7.30 -3.87 7.02
N LEU A 44 6.85 -3.01 6.11
CA LEU A 44 6.27 -1.70 6.45
C LEU A 44 4.97 -1.80 7.26
N ALA A 45 4.27 -2.92 7.21
CA ALA A 45 3.06 -3.20 7.98
C ALA A 45 3.33 -4.00 9.27
N ALA A 46 4.59 -4.10 9.68
CA ALA A 46 4.95 -4.62 10.99
C ALA A 46 4.44 -3.72 12.13
N ALA A 47 4.27 -4.28 13.31
CA ALA A 47 3.71 -3.60 14.47
C ALA A 47 4.76 -3.44 15.59
N PHE A 48 4.40 -2.67 16.60
CA PHE A 48 5.09 -2.61 17.88
C PHE A 48 4.08 -2.73 19.02
N ASP A 49 4.53 -3.23 20.16
CA ASP A 49 3.65 -3.44 21.30
C ASP A 49 3.53 -2.17 22.16
N VAL A 50 2.28 -1.81 22.50
CA VAL A 50 1.96 -0.72 23.44
C VAL A 50 0.93 -1.21 24.43
N GLY A 51 1.35 -1.43 25.67
CA GLY A 51 0.43 -1.86 26.73
C GLY A 51 -0.26 -3.20 26.46
N GLY A 52 0.33 -4.08 25.69
CA GLY A 52 -0.23 -5.39 25.32
C GLY A 52 -1.03 -5.39 24.01
N GLU A 53 -1.16 -4.24 23.38
CA GLU A 53 -1.82 -4.10 22.07
C GLU A 53 -0.80 -3.88 20.97
N LYS A 54 -1.07 -4.46 19.79
CA LYS A 54 -0.23 -4.28 18.60
C LYS A 54 -0.68 -3.05 17.82
N LEU A 55 0.24 -2.10 17.66
CA LEU A 55 0.02 -0.92 16.81
C LEU A 55 0.88 -1.01 15.57
N ASP A 56 0.31 -0.69 14.40
CA ASP A 56 1.05 -0.60 13.15
C ASP A 56 2.16 0.45 13.25
N ARG A 57 3.37 0.15 12.79
CA ARG A 57 4.50 1.12 12.74
C ARG A 57 4.17 2.36 11.93
N PHE A 58 3.36 2.17 10.88
CA PHE A 58 2.75 3.23 10.08
C PHE A 58 1.26 2.94 9.98
N TYR A 59 0.42 3.98 10.02
CA TYR A 59 -1.00 3.75 9.81
C TYR A 59 -1.27 3.21 8.41
N HIS A 60 -2.05 2.15 8.35
CA HIS A 60 -2.45 1.51 7.11
C HIS A 60 -3.97 1.47 7.01
N HIS A 61 -4.46 1.54 5.81
CA HIS A 61 -5.85 1.29 5.44
C HIS A 61 -5.88 0.91 3.96
N TRP A 62 -6.98 0.34 3.52
CA TRP A 62 -7.22 0.18 2.09
C TRP A 62 -8.59 0.74 1.72
N PHE A 63 -8.80 0.95 0.43
CA PHE A 63 -10.08 1.39 -0.09
C PHE A 63 -11.00 0.18 -0.28
N THR A 64 -12.31 0.35 -0.05
CA THR A 64 -13.27 -0.75 -0.12
C THR A 64 -13.44 -1.36 -1.52
N ASN A 65 -12.85 -0.74 -2.53
CA ASN A 65 -12.76 -1.22 -3.91
C ASN A 65 -11.39 -1.84 -4.28
N ASP A 66 -10.52 -2.07 -3.32
CA ASP A 66 -9.31 -2.89 -3.48
C ASP A 66 -9.69 -4.37 -3.39
N LEU A 67 -10.18 -4.92 -4.50
CA LEU A 67 -10.81 -6.23 -4.55
C LEU A 67 -9.83 -7.36 -4.24
N GLU A 68 -8.57 -7.23 -4.63
CA GLU A 68 -7.54 -8.25 -4.45
C GLU A 68 -7.25 -8.49 -2.95
N VAL A 69 -7.16 -7.44 -2.15
CA VAL A 69 -6.95 -7.60 -0.70
C VAL A 69 -8.20 -8.16 -0.02
N MET A 70 -9.39 -7.75 -0.46
CA MET A 70 -10.65 -8.29 0.06
C MET A 70 -10.80 -9.77 -0.27
N GLN A 71 -10.45 -10.18 -1.48
CA GLN A 71 -10.44 -11.58 -1.90
C GLN A 71 -9.47 -12.40 -1.06
N LEU A 72 -8.23 -11.94 -0.88
CA LEU A 72 -7.24 -12.60 -0.04
C LEU A 72 -7.73 -12.79 1.41
N ILE A 73 -8.35 -11.77 2.00
CA ILE A 73 -8.92 -11.84 3.35
C ILE A 73 -10.02 -12.91 3.42
N ASN A 74 -10.90 -12.95 2.41
CA ASN A 74 -11.96 -13.96 2.31
C ASN A 74 -11.40 -15.38 2.18
N GLU A 75 -10.40 -15.59 1.31
CA GLU A 75 -9.72 -16.88 1.14
C GLU A 75 -9.06 -17.39 2.43
N LEU A 76 -8.58 -16.44 3.26
CA LEU A 76 -8.01 -16.75 4.57
C LEU A 76 -9.07 -16.96 5.67
N GLY A 77 -10.35 -16.74 5.37
CA GLY A 77 -11.47 -16.85 6.32
C GLY A 77 -11.50 -15.76 7.38
N LEU A 78 -11.04 -14.57 7.04
CA LEU A 78 -10.83 -13.45 7.98
C LEU A 78 -11.80 -12.27 7.78
N ASP A 79 -12.89 -12.43 7.00
CA ASP A 79 -13.86 -11.37 6.71
C ASP A 79 -14.40 -10.67 7.95
N SER A 80 -14.62 -11.41 9.03
CA SER A 80 -15.11 -10.87 10.30
C SER A 80 -14.14 -9.90 11.00
N ARG A 81 -12.89 -9.86 10.56
CA ARG A 81 -11.87 -8.91 11.04
C ARG A 81 -11.81 -7.62 10.25
N VAL A 82 -12.54 -7.50 9.14
CA VAL A 82 -12.58 -6.27 8.35
C VAL A 82 -13.52 -5.27 9.00
N GLU A 83 -13.02 -4.09 9.28
CA GLU A 83 -13.81 -2.94 9.74
C GLU A 83 -13.87 -1.91 8.63
N ILE A 84 -15.07 -1.49 8.26
CA ILE A 84 -15.28 -0.43 7.26
C ILE A 84 -15.88 0.78 7.97
N ASN A 85 -15.09 1.84 8.05
CA ASN A 85 -15.46 3.04 8.77
C ASN A 85 -15.63 4.23 7.81
N PRO A 86 -16.68 5.07 7.99
CA PRO A 86 -16.78 6.34 7.30
C PRO A 86 -15.66 7.27 7.79
N THR A 87 -15.04 7.99 6.86
CA THR A 87 -13.96 8.91 7.17
C THR A 87 -14.37 10.35 6.90
N ASN A 88 -13.76 11.27 7.64
CA ASN A 88 -13.92 12.69 7.45
C ASN A 88 -12.58 13.32 7.09
N THR A 89 -12.44 13.74 5.83
CA THR A 89 -11.27 14.49 5.40
C THR A 89 -11.49 15.98 5.67
N GLY A 90 -10.56 16.59 6.38
CA GLY A 90 -10.55 18.02 6.67
C GLY A 90 -9.29 18.70 6.15
N VAL A 91 -9.41 19.99 5.85
CA VAL A 91 -8.30 20.87 5.50
C VAL A 91 -8.19 21.95 6.57
N TYR A 92 -7.01 22.10 7.17
CA TYR A 92 -6.70 23.23 8.03
C TYR A 92 -6.10 24.36 7.19
N TYR A 93 -6.78 25.49 7.16
CA TYR A 93 -6.36 26.66 6.38
C TYR A 93 -6.74 27.95 7.09
N ALA A 94 -5.83 28.92 7.14
CA ALA A 94 -6.07 30.25 7.75
C ALA A 94 -6.72 30.16 9.15
N ASN A 95 -6.15 29.34 10.03
CA ASN A 95 -6.60 29.09 11.41
C ASN A 95 -8.04 28.51 11.55
N ASN A 96 -8.56 27.90 10.49
CA ASN A 96 -9.86 27.25 10.50
C ASN A 96 -9.80 25.82 9.92
N PHE A 97 -10.70 24.96 10.39
CA PHE A 97 -10.91 23.62 9.84
C PHE A 97 -12.07 23.64 8.85
N PHE A 98 -11.84 23.11 7.67
CA PHE A 98 -12.84 22.96 6.63
C PHE A 98 -13.01 21.48 6.31
N LYS A 99 -14.22 20.97 6.37
CA LYS A 99 -14.54 19.63 5.90
C LYS A 99 -14.48 19.60 4.36
N LEU A 100 -13.90 18.54 3.79
CA LEU A 100 -13.78 18.35 2.34
C LEU A 100 -14.01 16.86 1.97
N SER A 101 -15.12 16.31 2.45
CA SER A 101 -15.47 14.90 2.26
C SER A 101 -16.58 14.69 1.24
N THR A 102 -17.46 15.67 1.04
CA THR A 102 -18.64 15.58 0.20
C THR A 102 -18.68 16.69 -0.86
N PRO A 103 -19.50 16.58 -1.92
CA PRO A 103 -19.73 17.69 -2.85
C PRO A 103 -20.26 18.96 -2.18
N TRP A 104 -21.05 18.84 -1.13
CA TRP A 104 -21.56 19.98 -0.37
C TRP A 104 -20.45 20.68 0.42
N ASP A 105 -19.53 19.92 1.01
CA ASP A 105 -18.35 20.49 1.67
C ASP A 105 -17.51 21.29 0.67
N LEU A 106 -17.36 20.77 -0.56
CA LEU A 106 -16.65 21.45 -1.63
C LEU A 106 -17.31 22.78 -1.99
N LEU A 107 -18.65 22.84 -2.12
CA LEU A 107 -19.37 24.07 -2.41
C LEU A 107 -19.25 25.10 -1.27
N ASN A 108 -19.09 24.65 -0.04
CA ASN A 108 -18.92 25.49 1.14
C ASN A 108 -17.45 25.77 1.49
N PHE A 109 -16.48 25.32 0.68
CA PHE A 109 -15.06 25.49 0.94
C PHE A 109 -14.60 26.92 0.64
N THR A 110 -14.82 27.82 1.60
CA THR A 110 -14.55 29.27 1.48
C THR A 110 -13.11 29.69 1.23
N PRO A 111 -12.05 28.88 1.53
CA PRO A 111 -10.68 29.18 1.10
C PRO A 111 -10.52 29.35 -0.41
N LEU A 112 -11.43 28.83 -1.21
CA LEU A 112 -11.48 28.99 -2.66
C LEU A 112 -12.66 29.86 -3.09
N GLY A 113 -12.43 30.68 -4.09
CA GLY A 113 -13.51 31.39 -4.80
C GLY A 113 -14.46 30.41 -5.49
N PHE A 114 -15.69 30.83 -5.80
CA PHE A 114 -16.71 29.95 -6.36
C PHE A 114 -16.25 29.25 -7.65
N ALA A 115 -15.62 29.97 -8.58
CA ALA A 115 -15.07 29.39 -9.81
C ALA A 115 -14.02 28.31 -9.54
N ASP A 116 -13.17 28.48 -8.53
CA ASP A 116 -12.12 27.51 -8.18
C ASP A 116 -12.72 26.27 -7.49
N ARG A 117 -13.81 26.42 -6.73
CA ARG A 117 -14.57 25.27 -6.20
C ARG A 117 -15.13 24.41 -7.33
N ILE A 118 -15.68 25.03 -8.36
CA ILE A 118 -16.17 24.32 -9.56
C ILE A 118 -15.00 23.63 -10.27
N ARG A 119 -13.85 24.32 -10.46
CA ARG A 119 -12.63 23.73 -11.05
C ARG A 119 -12.14 22.51 -10.27
N LEU A 120 -12.13 22.59 -8.92
CA LEU A 120 -11.75 21.47 -8.07
C LEU A 120 -12.68 20.26 -8.24
N GLY A 121 -14.00 20.50 -8.33
CA GLY A 121 -14.98 19.45 -8.62
C GLY A 121 -14.78 18.82 -10.00
N LEU A 122 -14.57 19.66 -11.02
CA LEU A 122 -14.30 19.19 -12.39
C LEU A 122 -12.98 18.43 -12.49
N LEU A 123 -11.95 18.83 -11.75
CA LEU A 123 -10.70 18.08 -11.66
C LEU A 123 -10.95 16.65 -11.16
N ALA A 124 -11.70 16.50 -10.06
CA ALA A 124 -12.02 15.18 -9.51
C ALA A 124 -12.82 14.32 -10.52
N LEU A 125 -13.77 14.91 -11.25
CA LEU A 125 -14.52 14.22 -12.28
C LEU A 125 -13.66 13.82 -13.49
N ARG A 126 -12.76 14.69 -13.94
CA ARG A 126 -11.82 14.40 -15.04
C ARG A 126 -10.84 13.31 -14.66
N ALA A 127 -10.29 13.35 -13.44
CA ALA A 127 -9.40 12.31 -12.94
C ALA A 127 -10.06 10.92 -13.00
N ARG A 128 -11.34 10.81 -12.69
CA ARG A 128 -12.08 9.54 -12.76
C ARG A 128 -12.28 8.99 -14.17
N ARG A 129 -12.21 9.86 -15.19
CA ARG A 129 -12.42 9.52 -16.61
C ARG A 129 -11.12 9.24 -17.38
N VAL A 130 -9.98 9.28 -16.70
CA VAL A 130 -8.71 8.89 -17.32
C VAL A 130 -8.66 7.38 -17.43
N ASP A 131 -8.72 6.87 -18.64
CA ASP A 131 -8.60 5.44 -18.95
C ASP A 131 -7.15 5.09 -19.31
N ASP A 132 -6.50 5.91 -20.14
CA ASP A 132 -5.09 5.79 -20.46
C ASP A 132 -4.23 6.53 -19.42
N TRP A 133 -3.89 5.83 -18.35
CA TRP A 133 -3.02 6.35 -17.29
C TRP A 133 -1.55 6.46 -17.72
N MET A 134 -1.14 5.69 -18.74
CA MET A 134 0.25 5.73 -19.26
C MET A 134 0.57 7.11 -19.83
N SER A 135 -0.42 7.82 -20.37
CA SER A 135 -0.26 9.21 -20.84
C SER A 135 0.15 10.20 -19.73
N LEU A 136 0.00 9.81 -18.47
CA LEU A 136 0.37 10.61 -17.31
C LEU A 136 1.79 10.32 -16.79
N GLU A 137 2.47 9.28 -17.27
CA GLU A 137 3.78 8.87 -16.73
C GLU A 137 4.89 9.91 -16.95
N SER A 138 4.82 10.64 -18.04
CA SER A 138 5.80 11.70 -18.36
C SER A 138 5.55 13.03 -17.64
N ARG A 139 4.57 13.07 -16.74
CA ARG A 139 4.11 14.30 -16.08
C ARG A 139 4.22 14.20 -14.57
N THR A 140 4.47 15.34 -13.92
CA THR A 140 4.37 15.45 -12.47
C THR A 140 2.94 15.73 -12.00
N ALA A 141 2.62 15.37 -10.75
CA ALA A 141 1.37 15.73 -10.12
C ALA A 141 1.21 17.26 -10.03
N HIS A 142 2.32 17.98 -9.79
CA HIS A 142 2.37 19.43 -9.79
C HIS A 142 1.83 20.02 -11.10
N GLU A 143 2.38 19.61 -12.23
CA GLU A 143 1.97 20.08 -13.57
C GLU A 143 0.52 19.71 -13.89
N TRP A 144 0.17 18.46 -13.67
CA TRP A 144 -1.14 17.92 -13.99
C TRP A 144 -2.27 18.57 -13.19
N LEU A 145 -2.06 18.74 -11.89
CA LEU A 145 -3.06 19.34 -10.99
C LEU A 145 -3.25 20.84 -11.28
N ARG A 146 -2.18 21.55 -11.61
CA ARG A 146 -2.25 22.97 -11.99
C ARG A 146 -2.98 23.13 -13.32
N GLN A 147 -2.71 22.28 -14.28
CA GLN A 147 -3.40 22.32 -15.57
C GLN A 147 -4.91 22.09 -15.43
N LEU A 148 -5.33 21.16 -14.58
CA LEU A 148 -6.75 20.83 -14.41
C LEU A 148 -7.49 21.76 -13.47
N GLY A 149 -6.87 22.14 -12.37
CA GLY A 149 -7.51 22.90 -11.29
C GLY A 149 -7.15 24.39 -11.25
N GLY A 150 -6.03 24.75 -11.88
CA GLY A 150 -5.45 26.10 -11.78
C GLY A 150 -4.58 26.28 -10.56
N ASP A 151 -3.81 27.37 -10.57
CA ASP A 151 -2.79 27.68 -9.53
C ASP A 151 -3.41 27.80 -8.13
N LYS A 152 -4.55 28.49 -8.02
CA LYS A 152 -5.18 28.73 -6.71
C LYS A 152 -5.65 27.44 -6.05
N VAL A 153 -6.26 26.54 -6.81
CA VAL A 153 -6.67 25.21 -6.32
C VAL A 153 -5.44 24.40 -5.91
N TYR A 154 -4.40 24.42 -6.72
CA TYR A 154 -3.16 23.73 -6.39
C TYR A 154 -2.56 24.24 -5.08
N GLN A 155 -2.36 25.55 -4.95
CA GLN A 155 -1.73 26.18 -3.78
C GLN A 155 -2.51 25.95 -2.48
N VAL A 156 -3.84 25.98 -2.53
CA VAL A 156 -4.68 25.88 -1.32
C VAL A 156 -4.92 24.44 -0.90
N VAL A 157 -5.10 23.53 -1.87
CA VAL A 157 -5.53 22.14 -1.57
C VAL A 157 -4.39 21.14 -1.70
N TRP A 158 -3.70 21.15 -2.83
CA TRP A 158 -2.79 20.05 -3.19
C TRP A 158 -1.35 20.27 -2.77
N GLN A 159 -0.85 21.48 -2.88
CA GLN A 159 0.53 21.77 -2.51
C GLN A 159 0.83 21.51 -1.04
N PRO A 160 -0.01 21.91 -0.07
CA PRO A 160 0.22 21.56 1.34
C PRO A 160 0.22 20.05 1.60
N LEU A 161 -0.68 19.32 0.95
CA LEU A 161 -0.76 17.87 1.04
C LEU A 161 0.51 17.20 0.50
N LEU A 162 0.95 17.59 -0.70
CA LEU A 162 2.15 17.04 -1.33
C LEU A 162 3.41 17.40 -0.53
N LYS A 163 3.55 18.65 -0.09
CA LYS A 163 4.68 19.09 0.73
C LYS A 163 4.72 18.38 2.09
N GLY A 164 3.58 18.23 2.75
CA GLY A 164 3.49 17.53 4.02
C GLY A 164 3.84 16.04 3.91
N LYS A 165 3.55 15.41 2.75
CA LYS A 165 3.81 13.99 2.54
C LYS A 165 5.20 13.69 1.98
N PHE A 166 5.70 14.51 1.06
CA PHE A 166 6.91 14.22 0.28
C PHE A 166 8.05 15.21 0.51
N GLY A 167 7.81 16.25 1.33
CA GLY A 167 8.84 17.24 1.63
C GLY A 167 9.43 17.89 0.37
N PRO A 168 10.75 17.85 0.20
CA PRO A 168 11.43 18.47 -0.95
C PRO A 168 11.08 17.83 -2.31
N TYR A 169 10.58 16.60 -2.32
CA TYR A 169 10.22 15.87 -3.55
C TYR A 169 8.78 16.10 -4.01
N ALA A 170 8.05 17.01 -3.37
CA ALA A 170 6.62 17.23 -3.63
C ALA A 170 6.29 17.60 -5.09
N GLU A 171 7.21 18.25 -5.79
CA GLU A 171 7.03 18.68 -7.18
C GLU A 171 7.40 17.59 -8.21
N ASP A 172 8.18 16.59 -7.78
CA ASP A 172 8.64 15.48 -8.63
C ASP A 172 7.70 14.27 -8.60
N ILE A 173 6.65 14.32 -7.78
CA ILE A 173 5.71 13.19 -7.64
C ILE A 173 4.98 12.95 -8.96
N SER A 174 4.96 11.68 -9.40
CA SER A 174 4.27 11.26 -10.62
C SER A 174 2.78 11.61 -10.61
N ALA A 175 2.29 12.11 -11.75
CA ALA A 175 0.86 12.34 -11.95
C ALA A 175 0.05 11.03 -11.87
N VAL A 176 0.62 9.90 -12.28
CA VAL A 176 -0.01 8.56 -12.17
C VAL A 176 -0.30 8.21 -10.72
N TRP A 177 0.69 8.42 -9.83
CA TRP A 177 0.50 8.17 -8.40
C TRP A 177 -0.67 8.98 -7.84
N PHE A 178 -0.72 10.26 -8.17
CA PHE A 178 -1.78 11.14 -7.66
C PHE A 178 -3.15 10.81 -8.25
N TRP A 179 -3.20 10.57 -9.55
CA TRP A 179 -4.41 10.13 -10.25
C TRP A 179 -5.00 8.85 -9.65
N ASN A 180 -4.15 7.86 -9.40
CA ASN A 180 -4.57 6.60 -8.78
C ASN A 180 -5.22 6.83 -7.41
N LYS A 181 -4.65 7.71 -6.58
CA LYS A 181 -5.25 8.09 -5.28
C LYS A 181 -6.62 8.75 -5.43
N LEU A 182 -6.81 9.62 -6.42
CA LEU A 182 -8.11 10.24 -6.70
C LEU A 182 -9.13 9.21 -7.23
N LYS A 183 -8.69 8.27 -8.08
CA LYS A 183 -9.54 7.21 -8.63
C LYS A 183 -10.02 6.26 -7.53
N LEU A 184 -9.13 5.76 -6.70
CA LEU A 184 -9.44 4.85 -5.59
C LEU A 184 -10.40 5.50 -4.58
N ARG A 185 -10.12 6.73 -4.15
CA ARG A 185 -11.03 7.49 -3.26
C ARG A 185 -12.41 7.70 -3.87
N GLY A 186 -12.47 7.91 -5.17
CA GLY A 186 -13.73 8.06 -5.90
C GLY A 186 -14.58 6.78 -5.90
N GLY A 187 -13.94 5.61 -5.89
CA GLY A 187 -14.59 4.28 -5.87
C GLY A 187 -14.98 3.81 -4.46
N SER A 188 -14.33 4.32 -3.41
CA SER A 188 -14.57 3.93 -2.01
C SER A 188 -15.56 4.85 -1.29
N ARG A 189 -16.73 5.09 -1.92
CA ARG A 189 -17.77 5.96 -1.36
C ARG A 189 -19.04 5.19 -1.04
N GLY A 190 -19.61 5.47 0.13
CA GLY A 190 -20.94 4.97 0.52
C GLY A 190 -22.10 5.64 -0.25
N LYS A 191 -23.31 5.17 -0.01
CA LYS A 191 -24.53 5.67 -0.66
C LYS A 191 -24.80 7.18 -0.43
N GLY A 192 -24.33 7.71 0.71
CA GLY A 192 -24.39 9.14 1.07
C GLY A 192 -23.25 9.98 0.50
N GLY A 193 -22.32 9.38 -0.26
CA GLY A 193 -21.16 10.06 -0.83
C GLY A 193 -19.98 10.20 0.16
N GLU A 194 -20.13 9.69 1.39
CA GLU A 194 -19.04 9.64 2.39
C GLU A 194 -17.93 8.68 1.94
N GLU A 195 -16.69 9.07 2.14
CA GLU A 195 -15.54 8.18 1.94
C GLU A 195 -15.55 7.08 3.00
N ARG A 196 -15.27 5.83 2.60
CA ARG A 196 -15.14 4.69 3.50
C ARG A 196 -13.78 4.06 3.33
N LEU A 197 -13.13 3.77 4.45
CA LEU A 197 -11.85 3.08 4.47
C LEU A 197 -12.01 1.79 5.26
N ALA A 198 -11.32 0.76 4.79
CA ALA A 198 -11.26 -0.51 5.45
C ALA A 198 -9.98 -0.61 6.30
N TYR A 199 -10.10 -1.25 7.44
CA TYR A 199 -9.04 -1.53 8.39
C TYR A 199 -9.15 -2.98 8.87
N PHE A 200 -8.06 -3.55 9.35
CA PHE A 200 -8.04 -4.92 9.84
C PHE A 200 -7.93 -4.96 11.36
N LYS A 201 -8.87 -5.62 12.02
CA LYS A 201 -8.87 -5.81 13.48
C LYS A 201 -7.61 -6.56 13.94
N GLY A 202 -6.88 -5.98 14.87
CA GLY A 202 -5.61 -6.49 15.35
C GLY A 202 -4.40 -6.00 14.56
N GLY A 203 -4.62 -5.00 13.68
CA GLY A 203 -3.58 -4.42 12.83
C GLY A 203 -3.25 -5.27 11.60
N PHE A 204 -2.52 -4.70 10.67
CA PHE A 204 -2.10 -5.41 9.46
C PHE A 204 -1.15 -6.57 9.74
N VAL A 205 -0.40 -6.49 10.85
CA VAL A 205 0.46 -7.59 11.27
C VAL A 205 -0.31 -8.88 11.49
N ALA A 206 -1.55 -8.83 11.97
CA ALA A 206 -2.37 -10.01 12.17
C ALA A 206 -2.76 -10.71 10.84
N LEU A 207 -2.91 -9.95 9.77
CA LEU A 207 -3.09 -10.51 8.41
C LEU A 207 -1.77 -11.14 7.90
N ALA A 208 -0.62 -10.48 8.14
CA ALA A 208 0.68 -11.03 7.79
C ALA A 208 0.98 -12.33 8.55
N GLU A 209 0.66 -12.39 9.84
CA GLU A 209 0.80 -13.58 10.69
C GLU A 209 -0.06 -14.74 10.16
N LYS A 210 -1.30 -14.46 9.73
CA LYS A 210 -2.16 -15.49 9.14
C LYS A 210 -1.64 -16.01 7.81
N LEU A 211 -1.11 -15.13 6.95
CA LEU A 211 -0.42 -15.56 5.73
C LEU A 211 0.76 -16.48 6.06
N ALA A 212 1.57 -16.11 7.04
CA ALA A 212 2.72 -16.92 7.45
C ALA A 212 2.31 -18.28 8.04
N GLU A 213 1.22 -18.34 8.81
CA GLU A 213 0.63 -19.58 9.29
C GLU A 213 0.24 -20.48 8.11
N ARG A 214 -0.54 -19.95 7.16
CA ARG A 214 -0.98 -20.71 5.99
C ARG A 214 0.17 -21.19 5.11
N ILE A 215 1.20 -20.36 4.92
CA ILE A 215 2.41 -20.78 4.19
C ILE A 215 3.06 -21.98 4.85
N ARG A 216 3.18 -21.99 6.19
CA ARG A 216 3.77 -23.10 6.94
C ARG A 216 2.91 -24.37 6.89
N GLU A 217 1.58 -24.24 7.02
CA GLU A 217 0.63 -25.36 6.88
C GLU A 217 0.73 -26.02 5.49
N LEU A 218 1.01 -25.25 4.45
CA LEU A 218 1.20 -25.70 3.07
C LEU A 218 2.64 -26.24 2.81
N GLY A 219 3.47 -26.33 3.86
CA GLY A 219 4.84 -26.84 3.77
C GLY A 219 5.90 -25.83 3.37
N GLY A 220 5.55 -24.56 3.25
CA GLY A 220 6.51 -23.48 3.03
C GLY A 220 7.33 -23.14 4.28
N ARG A 221 8.49 -22.54 4.08
CA ARG A 221 9.40 -22.12 5.16
C ARG A 221 9.53 -20.62 5.23
N ILE A 222 9.60 -20.10 6.45
CA ILE A 222 9.87 -18.67 6.69
C ILE A 222 11.01 -18.59 7.68
N GLU A 223 12.14 -18.03 7.23
CA GLU A 223 13.37 -17.88 7.96
C GLU A 223 13.57 -16.40 8.32
N LEU A 224 13.41 -16.08 9.59
CA LEU A 224 13.64 -14.76 10.16
C LEU A 224 15.13 -14.59 10.53
N ASN A 225 15.57 -13.35 10.73
CA ASN A 225 16.99 -13.03 10.99
C ASN A 225 17.92 -13.65 9.93
N ALA A 226 17.49 -13.61 8.69
CA ALA A 226 18.19 -14.17 7.54
C ALA A 226 18.42 -13.10 6.45
N PRO A 227 19.16 -12.02 6.75
CA PRO A 227 19.43 -10.98 5.77
C PRO A 227 20.20 -11.56 4.58
N VAL A 228 19.68 -11.33 3.38
CA VAL A 228 20.32 -11.77 2.14
C VAL A 228 21.40 -10.78 1.76
N SER A 229 22.64 -11.28 1.61
CA SER A 229 23.79 -10.47 1.20
C SER A 229 24.09 -10.57 -0.28
N THR A 230 23.81 -11.72 -0.90
CA THR A 230 24.13 -11.96 -2.32
C THR A 230 23.11 -12.91 -2.95
N ILE A 231 22.74 -12.62 -4.18
CA ILE A 231 21.97 -13.50 -5.06
C ILE A 231 22.81 -13.72 -6.32
N ALA A 232 23.20 -14.96 -6.58
CA ALA A 232 24.04 -15.30 -7.72
C ALA A 232 23.49 -16.54 -8.43
N HIS A 233 23.51 -16.53 -9.78
CA HIS A 233 23.19 -17.72 -10.57
C HIS A 233 24.49 -18.50 -10.87
N ARG A 234 24.55 -19.75 -10.45
CA ARG A 234 25.71 -20.63 -10.62
C ARG A 234 25.26 -22.04 -10.93
N GLU A 235 25.91 -22.70 -11.87
CA GLU A 235 25.68 -24.13 -12.18
C GLU A 235 24.20 -24.48 -12.46
N GLY A 236 23.42 -23.53 -13.03
CA GLY A 236 22.03 -23.75 -13.38
C GLY A 236 21.01 -23.46 -12.26
N GLU A 237 21.46 -23.08 -11.09
CA GLU A 237 20.61 -22.73 -9.94
C GLU A 237 20.98 -21.38 -9.31
N TRP A 238 20.06 -20.81 -8.53
CA TRP A 238 20.27 -19.60 -7.77
C TRP A 238 20.82 -19.91 -6.39
N HIS A 239 21.89 -19.24 -6.01
CA HIS A 239 22.50 -19.27 -4.70
C HIS A 239 22.15 -17.99 -3.95
N VAL A 240 21.36 -18.08 -2.90
CA VAL A 240 20.95 -16.96 -2.05
C VAL A 240 21.72 -17.06 -0.74
N THR A 241 22.65 -16.13 -0.54
CA THR A 241 23.60 -16.16 0.59
C THR A 241 23.07 -15.33 1.76
N THR A 242 23.10 -15.93 2.94
CA THR A 242 22.80 -15.28 4.23
C THR A 242 23.96 -15.55 5.22
N PRO A 243 24.05 -14.84 6.35
CA PRO A 243 25.01 -15.16 7.41
C PRO A 243 24.85 -16.57 7.99
N ARG A 244 23.67 -17.19 7.80
CA ARG A 244 23.36 -18.54 8.30
C ARG A 244 23.63 -19.65 7.27
N GLY A 245 24.04 -19.31 6.06
CA GLY A 245 24.35 -20.26 5.00
C GLY A 245 23.75 -19.87 3.65
N VAL A 246 23.72 -20.84 2.72
CA VAL A 246 23.27 -20.63 1.34
C VAL A 246 22.00 -21.45 1.09
N VAL A 247 20.96 -20.77 0.61
CA VAL A 247 19.76 -21.41 0.07
C VAL A 247 19.92 -21.52 -1.44
N ARG A 248 19.81 -22.72 -1.96
CA ARG A 248 19.81 -23.00 -3.40
C ARG A 248 18.38 -23.02 -3.92
N SER A 249 18.15 -22.48 -5.11
CA SER A 249 16.79 -22.32 -5.61
C SER A 249 16.72 -22.35 -7.15
N GLU A 250 15.66 -22.92 -7.69
CA GLU A 250 15.38 -22.86 -9.13
C GLU A 250 14.95 -21.43 -9.54
N ARG A 251 14.27 -20.73 -8.65
CA ARG A 251 13.77 -19.36 -8.88
C ARG A 251 13.96 -18.50 -7.65
N VAL A 252 14.19 -17.21 -7.87
CA VAL A 252 14.25 -16.19 -6.80
C VAL A 252 13.31 -15.04 -7.14
N ILE A 253 12.55 -14.61 -6.14
CA ILE A 253 11.68 -13.44 -6.21
C ILE A 253 12.17 -12.46 -5.13
N ALA A 254 12.74 -11.34 -5.55
CA ALA A 254 13.12 -10.26 -4.64
C ALA A 254 11.96 -9.28 -4.47
N THR A 255 11.52 -9.05 -3.23
CA THR A 255 10.41 -8.17 -2.87
C THR A 255 10.83 -7.07 -1.90
N THR A 256 12.11 -6.84 -1.78
CA THR A 256 12.71 -5.75 -1.01
C THR A 256 12.68 -4.45 -1.78
N ALA A 257 12.58 -3.32 -1.09
CA ALA A 257 12.68 -1.97 -1.66
C ALA A 257 14.13 -1.53 -1.77
#